data_3139e1e8ffe99c92c4cb2ec3df024f6c
#
_entry.id   3139e1e8ffe99c92c4cb2ec3df024f6c
#
_cell.length_a   1.000
_cell.length_b   1.000
_cell.length_c   1.000
_cell.angle_alpha   90.00
_cell.angle_beta   90.00
_cell.angle_gamma   90.00
#
_symmetry.space_group_name_H-M   'P 1'
#
loop_
_entity.id
_entity.type
_entity.pdbx_description
1 polymer ?
#
loop_
_entity_poly.entity_id
_entity_poly.type
_entity_poly.pdbx_seq_one_letter_code
_entity_poly.pdbx_strand_id
1 'polypeptide(L)'
;MSDTAAKKFMVFFNIPLETMTQWKQVDATEREASEKKMMQDWAAWSTAHAAMIVSTEVGGKTKNVLASGVSDTRNDIVLYSIAQGESHEAVALAYQSHPHLQILNASIQVMEIKPMGWA
;
A
#
# COMPACT_ATOMS: atom_id res chain seq x y z
N MET A 1 -3.94 28.00 -13.94
CA MET A 1 -3.28 27.78 -13.88
C MET A 1 -2.61 26.77 -13.25
N SER A 2 -1.79 26.54 -13.31
CA SER A 2 -1.04 25.55 -12.91
C SER A 2 -1.11 25.11 -11.54
N ASP A 3 -1.65 25.79 -10.77
CA ASP A 3 -1.88 25.40 -9.44
C ASP A 3 -2.86 24.27 -9.36
N THR A 4 -3.35 23.81 -10.47
CA THR A 4 -4.16 22.62 -10.51
C THR A 4 -3.32 21.36 -10.61
N ALA A 5 -2.01 21.47 -10.46
CA ALA A 5 -1.15 20.29 -10.45
C ALA A 5 -1.59 19.33 -9.35
N ALA A 6 -1.69 18.05 -9.68
CA ALA A 6 -2.11 17.04 -8.74
C ALA A 6 -1.12 16.93 -7.58
N LYS A 7 -1.65 16.76 -6.38
CA LYS A 7 -0.83 16.51 -5.20
C LYS A 7 -0.40 15.05 -5.22
N LYS A 8 0.73 14.77 -4.59
CA LYS A 8 1.28 13.42 -4.54
C LYS A 8 1.19 12.84 -3.14
N PHE A 9 1.07 11.53 -3.09
CA PHE A 9 0.90 10.81 -1.85
C PHE A 9 1.67 9.50 -1.90
N MET A 10 2.17 9.09 -0.75
CA MET A 10 2.76 7.77 -0.60
C MET A 10 1.75 6.91 0.14
N VAL A 11 1.41 5.79 -0.45
CA VAL A 11 0.36 4.91 0.07
C VAL A 11 1.01 3.63 0.57
N PHE A 12 0.83 3.34 1.86
CA PHE A 12 1.39 2.15 2.49
C PHE A 12 0.29 1.13 2.71
N PHE A 13 0.54 -0.09 2.24
CA PHE A 13 -0.39 -1.20 2.43
C PHE A 13 0.17 -2.05 3.55
N ASN A 14 -0.54 -2.13 4.65
CA ASN A 14 -0.07 -2.79 5.87
C ASN A 14 -0.82 -4.07 6.15
N ILE A 15 -0.08 -5.11 6.54
CA ILE A 15 -0.66 -6.36 7.05
C ILE A 15 0.12 -6.72 8.30
N PRO A 16 -0.54 -6.89 9.47
CA PRO A 16 0.17 -7.31 10.67
C PRO A 16 0.85 -8.65 10.48
N LEU A 17 2.02 -8.81 11.08
CA LEU A 17 2.77 -10.06 10.98
C LEU A 17 1.94 -11.26 11.45
N GLU A 18 1.14 -11.09 12.49
CA GLU A 18 0.27 -12.14 12.99
C GLU A 18 -0.71 -12.62 11.91
N THR A 19 -1.31 -11.69 11.17
CA THR A 19 -2.23 -12.03 10.08
C THR A 19 -1.51 -12.83 9.00
N MET A 20 -0.28 -12.44 8.66
CA MET A 20 0.52 -13.16 7.66
C MET A 20 0.82 -14.58 8.13
N THR A 21 1.15 -14.75 9.41
CA THR A 21 1.44 -16.06 9.99
C THR A 21 0.21 -16.95 9.94
N GLN A 22 -0.96 -16.42 10.29
CA GLN A 22 -2.21 -17.16 10.23
C GLN A 22 -2.57 -17.54 8.81
N TRP A 23 -2.33 -16.66 7.86
CA TRP A 23 -2.62 -16.92 6.45
C TRP A 23 -1.83 -18.11 5.92
N LYS A 24 -0.59 -18.27 6.33
CA LYS A 24 0.23 -19.40 5.91
C LYS A 24 -0.29 -20.73 6.43
N GLN A 25 -1.15 -20.73 7.44
CA GLN A 25 -1.74 -21.94 8.02
C GLN A 25 -3.05 -22.34 7.36
N VAL A 26 -3.58 -21.48 6.50
CA VAL A 26 -4.81 -21.78 5.76
C VAL A 26 -4.54 -22.87 4.72
N ASP A 27 -5.51 -23.74 4.48
CA ASP A 27 -5.39 -24.80 3.49
C ASP A 27 -4.97 -24.23 2.13
N ALA A 28 -4.04 -24.92 1.46
CA ALA A 28 -3.44 -24.40 0.22
C ALA A 28 -4.47 -24.13 -0.87
N THR A 29 -5.46 -25.02 -1.02
CA THR A 29 -6.50 -24.84 -2.03
C THR A 29 -7.34 -23.62 -1.75
N GLU A 30 -7.73 -23.43 -0.48
CA GLU A 30 -8.52 -22.31 -0.04
C GLU A 30 -7.73 -21.01 -0.21
N ARG A 31 -6.45 -21.04 0.15
CA ARG A 31 -5.57 -19.88 0.03
C ARG A 31 -5.39 -19.46 -1.42
N GLU A 32 -5.18 -20.42 -2.33
CA GLU A 32 -5.03 -20.15 -3.76
C GLU A 32 -6.30 -19.51 -4.34
N ALA A 33 -7.48 -20.03 -3.95
CA ALA A 33 -8.75 -19.46 -4.41
C ALA A 33 -8.93 -18.02 -3.95
N SER A 34 -8.58 -17.75 -2.68
CA SER A 34 -8.68 -16.41 -2.12
C SER A 34 -7.69 -15.45 -2.78
N GLU A 35 -6.47 -15.91 -3.03
CA GLU A 35 -5.45 -15.09 -3.69
C GLU A 35 -5.88 -14.77 -5.13
N LYS A 36 -6.45 -15.72 -5.82
CA LYS A 36 -6.92 -15.50 -7.19
C LYS A 36 -8.03 -14.45 -7.22
N LYS A 37 -8.97 -14.53 -6.30
CA LYS A 37 -10.06 -13.55 -6.19
C LYS A 37 -9.49 -12.18 -5.87
N MET A 38 -8.54 -12.10 -4.93
CA MET A 38 -7.89 -10.86 -4.55
C MET A 38 -7.19 -10.22 -5.75
N MET A 39 -6.47 -11.01 -6.55
CA MET A 39 -5.79 -10.50 -7.73
C MET A 39 -6.77 -9.95 -8.76
N GLN A 40 -7.92 -10.62 -8.94
CA GLN A 40 -8.93 -10.14 -9.86
C GLN A 40 -9.55 -8.83 -9.39
N ASP A 41 -9.89 -8.76 -8.11
CA ASP A 41 -10.46 -7.55 -7.51
C ASP A 41 -9.46 -6.40 -7.56
N TRP A 42 -8.18 -6.70 -7.31
CA TRP A 42 -7.11 -5.71 -7.34
C TRP A 42 -6.95 -5.13 -8.75
N ALA A 43 -6.93 -6.00 -9.76
CA ALA A 43 -6.81 -5.57 -11.15
C ALA A 43 -7.98 -4.66 -11.55
N ALA A 44 -9.19 -5.02 -11.13
CA ALA A 44 -10.38 -4.22 -11.43
C ALA A 44 -10.30 -2.84 -10.75
N TRP A 45 -9.91 -2.81 -9.47
CA TRP A 45 -9.76 -1.54 -8.74
C TRP A 45 -8.67 -0.68 -9.38
N SER A 46 -7.54 -1.29 -9.75
CA SER A 46 -6.42 -0.57 -10.36
C SER A 46 -6.80 0.02 -11.71
N THR A 47 -7.56 -0.71 -12.50
CA THR A 47 -8.04 -0.22 -13.79
C THR A 47 -8.97 0.99 -13.59
N ALA A 48 -9.87 0.89 -12.62
CA ALA A 48 -10.82 1.97 -12.34
C ALA A 48 -10.11 3.24 -11.82
N HIS A 49 -8.93 3.09 -11.20
CA HIS A 49 -8.20 4.21 -10.61
C HIS A 49 -6.84 4.44 -11.28
N ALA A 50 -6.69 4.02 -12.54
CA ALA A 50 -5.41 4.08 -13.22
C ALA A 50 -4.79 5.48 -13.27
N ALA A 51 -5.62 6.51 -13.42
CA ALA A 51 -5.12 7.90 -13.48
C ALA A 51 -4.54 8.37 -12.15
N MET A 52 -4.95 7.73 -11.03
CA MET A 52 -4.49 8.11 -9.70
C MET A 52 -3.18 7.41 -9.32
N ILE A 53 -2.91 6.24 -9.88
CA ILE A 53 -1.76 5.44 -9.49
C ILE A 53 -0.57 5.76 -10.38
N VAL A 54 0.53 6.23 -9.78
CA VAL A 54 1.78 6.51 -10.50
C VAL A 54 2.63 5.25 -10.58
N SER A 55 2.79 4.56 -9.45
CA SER A 55 3.58 3.33 -9.37
C SER A 55 3.16 2.51 -8.17
N THR A 56 3.42 1.21 -8.23
CA THR A 56 3.18 0.30 -7.10
C THR A 56 4.33 -0.71 -7.06
N GLU A 57 4.88 -0.92 -5.86
CA GLU A 57 5.97 -1.85 -5.67
C GLU A 57 5.79 -2.67 -4.40
N VAL A 58 6.27 -3.90 -4.41
CA VAL A 58 6.17 -4.81 -3.27
C VAL A 58 7.34 -4.56 -2.34
N GLY A 59 7.07 -4.47 -1.04
CA GLY A 59 8.09 -4.32 -0.03
C GLY A 59 8.80 -5.65 0.22
N GLY A 60 10.09 -5.58 0.46
CA GLY A 60 10.91 -6.75 0.73
C GLY A 60 11.58 -6.64 2.09
N LYS A 61 12.79 -7.16 2.19
CA LYS A 61 13.56 -7.16 3.43
C LYS A 61 13.85 -5.72 3.87
N THR A 62 13.83 -5.50 5.17
CA THR A 62 14.03 -4.17 5.74
C THR A 62 15.23 -4.17 6.68
N LYS A 63 16.03 -3.13 6.60
CA LYS A 63 17.11 -2.88 7.54
C LYS A 63 16.76 -1.67 8.39
N ASN A 64 17.11 -1.75 9.67
CA ASN A 64 16.97 -0.62 10.57
C ASN A 64 18.32 0.07 10.70
N VAL A 65 18.37 1.37 10.48
CA VAL A 65 19.62 2.15 10.52
C VAL A 65 19.57 3.11 11.68
N LEU A 66 20.48 2.94 12.62
CA LEU A 66 20.65 3.83 13.76
C LEU A 66 22.07 4.38 13.71
N ALA A 67 22.32 5.48 14.40
CA ALA A 67 23.67 6.01 14.48
C ALA A 67 24.65 4.97 15.02
N SER A 68 24.17 4.04 15.85
CA SER A 68 24.99 2.99 16.47
C SER A 68 25.20 1.77 15.56
N GLY A 69 24.51 1.67 14.44
CA GLY A 69 24.70 0.54 13.54
C GLY A 69 23.48 0.19 12.71
N VAL A 70 23.59 -0.89 11.96
CA VAL A 70 22.56 -1.36 11.05
C VAL A 70 22.17 -2.77 11.48
N SER A 71 20.87 -3.05 11.48
CA SER A 71 20.36 -4.37 11.83
C SER A 71 19.18 -4.74 10.97
N ASP A 72 18.86 -6.02 10.92
CA ASP A 72 17.68 -6.49 10.24
C ASP A 72 16.45 -6.16 11.07
N THR A 73 15.36 -5.84 10.41
CA THR A 73 14.12 -5.57 11.10
C THR A 73 12.93 -5.96 10.22
N ARG A 74 11.74 -5.77 10.75
CA ARG A 74 10.49 -6.04 10.04
C ARG A 74 9.52 -4.90 10.35
N ASN A 75 8.62 -4.67 9.41
CA ASN A 75 7.49 -3.76 9.62
C ASN A 75 6.27 -4.38 8.93
N ASP A 76 5.14 -3.72 9.05
CA ASP A 76 3.89 -4.25 8.52
C ASP A 76 3.64 -3.83 7.06
N ILE A 77 4.53 -3.06 6.47
CA ILE A 77 4.35 -2.59 5.09
C ILE A 77 4.67 -3.72 4.13
N VAL A 78 3.67 -4.14 3.35
CA VAL A 78 3.84 -5.24 2.40
C VAL A 78 4.01 -4.75 0.97
N LEU A 79 3.50 -3.56 0.66
CA LEU A 79 3.77 -2.89 -0.59
C LEU A 79 3.42 -1.41 -0.46
N TYR A 80 3.83 -0.62 -1.44
CA TYR A 80 3.50 0.79 -1.44
C TYR A 80 3.19 1.27 -2.86
N SER A 81 2.46 2.37 -2.95
CA SER A 81 2.17 3.04 -4.20
C SER A 81 2.50 4.51 -4.07
N ILE A 82 2.85 5.12 -5.20
CA ILE A 82 2.83 6.57 -5.31
C ILE A 82 1.53 6.90 -6.03
N ALA A 83 0.73 7.77 -5.43
CA ALA A 83 -0.56 8.17 -5.99
C ALA A 83 -0.59 9.67 -6.19
N GLN A 84 -1.54 10.14 -6.99
CA GLN A 84 -1.75 11.56 -7.24
C GLN A 84 -3.25 11.84 -7.28
N GLY A 85 -3.64 13.04 -6.91
CA GLY A 85 -5.04 13.43 -6.90
C GLY A 85 -5.23 14.87 -6.46
N GLU A 86 -6.48 15.33 -6.49
CA GLU A 86 -6.81 16.72 -6.19
C GLU A 86 -6.59 17.06 -4.73
N SER A 87 -6.89 16.14 -3.83
CA SER A 87 -6.78 16.40 -2.40
C SER A 87 -6.45 15.13 -1.65
N HIS A 88 -5.91 15.29 -0.45
CA HIS A 88 -5.58 14.20 0.44
C HIS A 88 -6.82 13.36 0.76
N GLU A 89 -7.93 14.02 1.05
CA GLU A 89 -9.15 13.33 1.38
C GLU A 89 -9.71 12.53 0.20
N ALA A 90 -9.69 13.10 -1.00
CA ALA A 90 -10.20 12.42 -2.19
C ALA A 90 -9.41 11.15 -2.48
N VAL A 91 -8.08 11.21 -2.36
CA VAL A 91 -7.23 10.03 -2.58
C VAL A 91 -7.49 8.98 -1.49
N ALA A 92 -7.56 9.39 -0.24
CA ALA A 92 -7.81 8.46 0.87
C ALA A 92 -9.17 7.77 0.71
N LEU A 93 -10.20 8.51 0.33
CA LEU A 93 -11.53 7.94 0.13
C LEU A 93 -11.56 6.92 -1.01
N ALA A 94 -10.79 7.15 -2.06
CA ALA A 94 -10.70 6.20 -3.17
C ALA A 94 -10.15 4.85 -2.70
N TYR A 95 -9.20 4.86 -1.76
CA TYR A 95 -8.62 3.62 -1.23
C TYR A 95 -9.55 2.88 -0.26
N GLN A 96 -10.63 3.50 0.20
CA GLN A 96 -11.57 2.85 1.11
C GLN A 96 -12.25 1.64 0.48
N SER A 97 -12.33 1.58 -0.85
CA SER A 97 -12.91 0.46 -1.58
C SER A 97 -11.87 -0.55 -2.07
N HIS A 98 -10.60 -0.36 -1.68
CA HIS A 98 -9.53 -1.21 -2.17
C HIS A 98 -9.64 -2.64 -1.60
N PRO A 99 -9.46 -3.67 -2.44
CA PRO A 99 -9.56 -5.07 -1.98
C PRO A 99 -8.57 -5.47 -0.90
N HIS A 100 -7.44 -4.76 -0.76
CA HIS A 100 -6.49 -5.02 0.33
C HIS A 100 -7.17 -5.01 1.70
N LEU A 101 -8.22 -4.19 1.85
CA LEU A 101 -8.93 -4.06 3.11
C LEU A 101 -9.82 -5.28 3.42
N GLN A 102 -9.92 -6.24 2.50
CA GLN A 102 -10.60 -7.50 2.76
C GLN A 102 -9.74 -8.43 3.63
N ILE A 103 -8.44 -8.15 3.72
CA ILE A 103 -7.52 -8.95 4.54
C ILE A 103 -7.72 -8.58 6.01
N LEU A 104 -7.75 -9.60 6.88
CA LEU A 104 -7.98 -9.38 8.30
C LEU A 104 -6.95 -8.43 8.91
N ASN A 105 -7.42 -7.39 9.56
CA ASN A 105 -6.60 -6.38 10.23
C ASN A 105 -5.65 -5.61 9.29
N ALA A 106 -5.86 -5.71 7.99
CA ALA A 106 -5.07 -4.93 7.04
C ALA A 106 -5.53 -3.47 7.07
N SER A 107 -4.63 -2.58 6.70
CA SER A 107 -4.94 -1.16 6.61
C SER A 107 -4.15 -0.52 5.49
N ILE A 108 -4.58 0.67 5.09
CA ILE A 108 -3.89 1.47 4.10
C ILE A 108 -3.69 2.85 4.71
N GLN A 109 -2.46 3.37 4.61
CA GLN A 109 -2.15 4.72 5.05
C GLN A 109 -1.80 5.55 3.85
N VAL A 110 -2.40 6.72 3.72
CA VAL A 110 -2.16 7.64 2.62
C VAL A 110 -1.47 8.86 3.19
N MET A 111 -0.18 9.00 2.90
CA MET A 111 0.63 10.08 3.44
C MET A 111 0.92 11.11 2.36
N GLU A 112 0.67 12.37 2.65
CA GLU A 112 1.00 13.44 1.72
C GLU A 112 2.52 13.54 1.62
N ILE A 113 3.04 13.67 0.40
CA ILE A 113 4.48 13.87 0.19
C ILE A 113 4.71 15.18 -0.54
N LYS A 114 5.78 15.85 -0.16
CA LYS A 114 6.15 17.15 -0.70
C LYS A 114 7.65 17.20 -0.95
N PRO A 115 8.10 18.03 -1.90
CA PRO A 115 9.55 18.25 -2.05
C PRO A 115 10.12 18.85 -0.77
N MET A 116 11.38 18.52 -0.46
CA MET A 116 12.07 19.15 0.65
C MET A 116 12.36 20.58 0.28
N GLY A 117 11.84 21.51 1.06
CA GLY A 117 11.96 22.94 0.72
C GLY A 117 13.38 23.48 0.73
N TRP A 118 14.31 22.77 1.38
CA TRP A 118 15.71 23.19 1.46
C TRP A 118 16.61 22.38 0.52
N ALA A 119 16.03 21.54 -0.30
CA ALA A 119 16.82 20.68 -1.20
C ALA A 119 16.91 21.24 -2.65
#